data_80b7447bea93b5e07170ad1199737a06
#
_entry.id   80b7447bea93b5e07170ad1199737a06
#
_cell.length_a   1.000
_cell.length_b   1.000
_cell.length_c   1.000
_cell.angle_alpha   90.00
_cell.angle_beta   90.00
_cell.angle_gamma   90.00
#
_symmetry.space_group_name_H-M   'P 1'
#
loop_
_entity.id
_entity.type
_entity.pdbx_description
1 polymer ?
#
loop_
_entity_poly.entity_id
_entity_poly.type
_entity_poly.pdbx_seq_one_letter_code
_entity_poly.pdbx_strand_id
1 'polypeptide(L)'
;MKKITLTDKRKNNYYYNEAIKTLRTNIQLSGQSIKTILITSCFPNEGKSDVVLSLAQELGSIGKKVLLLDADIRKTAYVGRLGVEEEVRGLSQFLSGQANINDIIYETNFENMDIIFGGPSAPNPSGLLSENVFQVFLKKVREYYSYILIDTPPIGTVVDAAVIGRYCDGAVFLIEPGNVRYKDAQRALSQLERSGCQILGAVMNKIDTKADKYYSFYYIHYGEYYRRAEEENK
;
A
#
# COMPACT_ATOMS: atom_id res chain seq x y z
N MET A 1 -9.03 -14.20 -15.45
CA MET A 1 -7.87 -13.41 -14.96
C MET A 1 -6.61 -14.16 -15.35
N LYS A 2 -5.55 -13.46 -15.68
CA LYS A 2 -4.23 -14.04 -15.95
C LYS A 2 -3.57 -14.36 -14.60
N LYS A 3 -2.81 -15.46 -14.53
CA LYS A 3 -2.02 -15.83 -13.34
C LYS A 3 -0.61 -15.28 -13.49
N ILE A 4 -0.03 -14.83 -12.37
CA ILE A 4 1.35 -14.35 -12.34
C ILE A 4 2.03 -14.83 -11.05
N THR A 5 3.30 -15.21 -11.19
CA THR A 5 4.11 -15.61 -10.03
C THR A 5 4.97 -14.43 -9.59
N LEU A 6 4.82 -14.04 -8.34
CA LEU A 6 5.56 -12.95 -7.72
C LEU A 6 6.61 -13.51 -6.76
N THR A 7 7.82 -12.97 -6.81
CA THR A 7 8.91 -13.34 -5.91
C THR A 7 9.16 -12.21 -4.92
N ASP A 8 8.79 -12.44 -3.67
CA ASP A 8 9.11 -11.52 -2.58
C ASP A 8 10.51 -11.81 -2.03
N LYS A 9 11.47 -10.94 -2.33
CA LYS A 9 12.87 -11.08 -1.89
C LYS A 9 13.16 -10.47 -0.52
N ARG A 10 12.15 -9.93 0.18
CA ARG A 10 12.34 -9.31 1.49
C ARG A 10 12.73 -10.38 2.51
N LYS A 11 13.65 -10.03 3.39
CA LYS A 11 14.03 -10.92 4.49
C LYS A 11 12.91 -10.95 5.52
N ASN A 12 12.63 -12.15 6.02
CA ASN A 12 11.71 -12.31 7.12
C ASN A 12 12.26 -11.58 8.36
N ASN A 13 11.46 -10.67 8.92
CA ASN A 13 11.77 -9.93 10.12
C ASN A 13 10.56 -10.00 11.06
N TYR A 14 10.73 -10.69 12.17
CA TYR A 14 9.66 -10.90 13.15
C TYR A 14 9.00 -9.58 13.58
N TYR A 15 9.78 -8.58 13.97
CA TYR A 15 9.24 -7.30 14.43
C TYR A 15 8.46 -6.54 13.35
N TYR A 16 8.96 -6.59 12.12
CA TYR A 16 8.26 -6.00 10.99
C TYR A 16 6.92 -6.71 10.75
N ASN A 17 6.90 -8.03 10.79
CA ASN A 17 5.68 -8.80 10.59
C ASN A 17 4.65 -8.51 11.68
N GLU A 18 5.05 -8.42 12.96
CA GLU A 18 4.15 -8.06 14.05
C GLU A 18 3.61 -6.63 13.91
N ALA A 19 4.43 -5.68 13.42
CA ALA A 19 3.97 -4.34 13.11
C ALA A 19 2.93 -4.32 11.98
N ILE A 20 3.10 -5.16 10.94
CA ILE A 20 2.11 -5.30 9.87
C ILE A 20 0.80 -5.94 10.37
N LYS A 21 0.86 -6.94 11.25
CA LYS A 21 -0.32 -7.52 11.90
C LYS A 21 -1.08 -6.49 12.74
N THR A 22 -0.34 -5.63 13.46
CA THR A 22 -0.91 -4.51 14.21
C THR A 22 -1.58 -3.51 13.27
N LEU A 23 -0.93 -3.13 12.17
CA LEU A 23 -1.50 -2.24 11.16
C LEU A 23 -2.78 -2.83 10.56
N ARG A 24 -2.77 -4.11 10.18
CA ARG A 24 -3.96 -4.84 9.72
C ARG A 24 -5.10 -4.73 10.73
N THR A 25 -4.83 -5.00 12.01
CA THR A 25 -5.83 -4.97 13.07
C THR A 25 -6.42 -3.57 13.22
N ASN A 26 -5.58 -2.53 13.23
CA ASN A 26 -6.01 -1.13 13.32
C ASN A 26 -6.91 -0.73 12.12
N ILE A 27 -6.58 -1.19 10.91
CA ILE A 27 -7.41 -0.97 9.73
C ILE A 27 -8.76 -1.68 9.89
N GLN A 28 -8.80 -2.92 10.37
CA GLN A 28 -10.05 -3.64 10.60
C GLN A 28 -10.93 -2.95 11.66
N LEU A 29 -10.33 -2.35 12.69
CA LEU A 29 -11.02 -1.59 13.72
C LEU A 29 -11.49 -0.20 13.26
N SER A 30 -10.95 0.33 12.16
CA SER A 30 -11.36 1.63 11.62
C SER A 30 -12.78 1.64 11.03
N GLY A 31 -13.39 0.47 10.82
CA GLY A 31 -14.79 0.34 10.42
C GLY A 31 -15.01 -0.62 9.24
N GLN A 32 -16.15 -1.28 9.23
CA GLN A 32 -16.51 -2.27 8.19
C GLN A 32 -16.72 -1.65 6.80
N SER A 33 -17.00 -0.35 6.73
CA SER A 33 -17.17 0.39 5.48
C SER A 33 -15.84 0.74 4.80
N ILE A 34 -14.73 0.68 5.55
CA ILE A 34 -13.39 1.01 5.05
C ILE A 34 -12.87 -0.16 4.22
N LYS A 35 -12.89 -0.01 2.91
CA LYS A 35 -12.44 -1.03 1.94
C LYS A 35 -11.36 -0.51 1.00
N THR A 36 -11.51 0.71 0.48
CA THR A 36 -10.57 1.33 -0.45
C THR A 36 -9.64 2.24 0.32
N ILE A 37 -8.40 1.82 0.48
CA ILE A 37 -7.41 2.47 1.35
C ILE A 37 -6.22 2.94 0.50
N LEU A 38 -5.99 4.23 0.52
CA LEU A 38 -4.83 4.85 -0.10
C LEU A 38 -3.65 4.84 0.86
N ILE A 39 -2.48 4.48 0.37
CA ILE A 39 -1.23 4.56 1.11
C ILE A 39 -0.29 5.55 0.39
N THR A 40 0.13 6.58 1.11
CA THR A 40 1.06 7.60 0.60
C THR A 40 2.09 7.99 1.64
N SER A 41 3.05 8.84 1.27
CA SER A 41 4.09 9.35 2.16
C SER A 41 4.48 10.78 1.78
N CYS A 42 5.35 11.41 2.57
CA CYS A 42 5.85 12.75 2.27
C CYS A 42 6.82 12.73 1.08
N PHE A 43 7.80 11.81 1.10
CA PHE A 43 8.88 11.76 0.12
C PHE A 43 9.03 10.36 -0.52
N PRO A 44 9.79 10.25 -1.63
CA PRO A 44 10.16 8.96 -2.18
C PRO A 44 10.98 8.11 -1.19
N ASN A 45 10.96 6.80 -1.39
CA ASN A 45 11.76 5.82 -0.65
C ASN A 45 11.42 5.66 0.86
N GLU A 46 10.29 6.13 1.35
CA GLU A 46 9.86 5.89 2.73
C GLU A 46 9.31 4.47 2.97
N GLY A 47 9.32 3.60 1.96
CA GLY A 47 8.94 2.19 2.07
C GLY A 47 7.46 1.89 1.87
N LYS A 48 6.70 2.80 1.24
CA LYS A 48 5.25 2.61 0.95
C LYS A 48 4.95 1.26 0.32
N SER A 49 5.53 1.00 -0.83
CA SER A 49 5.24 -0.22 -1.61
C SER A 49 5.55 -1.51 -0.84
N ASP A 50 6.56 -1.49 0.07
CA ASP A 50 6.85 -2.64 0.95
C ASP A 50 5.75 -2.83 1.99
N VAL A 51 5.29 -1.75 2.61
CA VAL A 51 4.21 -1.79 3.60
C VAL A 51 2.89 -2.20 2.94
N VAL A 52 2.57 -1.66 1.76
CA VAL A 52 1.35 -2.01 1.01
C VAL A 52 1.34 -3.49 0.64
N LEU A 53 2.45 -4.01 0.11
CA LEU A 53 2.58 -5.42 -0.25
C LEU A 53 2.44 -6.33 0.98
N SER A 54 3.14 -6.00 2.08
CA SER A 54 3.05 -6.78 3.33
C SER A 54 1.64 -6.79 3.91
N LEU A 55 0.97 -5.64 3.90
CA LEU A 55 -0.41 -5.51 4.38
C LEU A 55 -1.38 -6.30 3.49
N ALA A 56 -1.17 -6.29 2.16
CA ALA A 56 -1.98 -7.07 1.23
C ALA A 56 -1.85 -8.58 1.49
N GLN A 57 -0.61 -9.06 1.65
CA GLN A 57 -0.32 -10.45 1.99
C GLN A 57 -0.94 -10.85 3.34
N GLU A 58 -0.80 -10.00 4.35
CA GLU A 58 -1.31 -10.24 5.70
C GLU A 58 -2.85 -10.26 5.76
N LEU A 59 -3.52 -9.41 5.00
CA LEU A 59 -4.98 -9.45 4.85
C LEU A 59 -5.44 -10.69 4.08
N GLY A 60 -4.69 -11.09 3.03
CA GLY A 60 -4.96 -12.29 2.24
C GLY A 60 -4.85 -13.57 3.08
N SER A 61 -3.82 -13.66 3.92
CA SER A 61 -3.58 -14.84 4.79
C SER A 61 -4.70 -15.12 5.80
N ILE A 62 -5.48 -14.10 6.16
CA ILE A 62 -6.67 -14.24 7.02
C ILE A 62 -7.98 -14.39 6.22
N GLY A 63 -7.89 -14.77 4.94
CA GLY A 63 -9.05 -15.05 4.08
C GLY A 63 -9.77 -13.82 3.52
N LYS A 64 -9.18 -12.62 3.57
CA LYS A 64 -9.75 -11.42 2.94
C LYS A 64 -9.30 -11.33 1.49
N LYS A 65 -10.24 -11.20 0.56
CA LYS A 65 -9.90 -10.99 -0.85
C LYS A 65 -9.38 -9.57 -1.05
N VAL A 66 -8.13 -9.41 -1.47
CA VAL A 66 -7.40 -8.14 -1.55
C VAL A 66 -6.99 -7.85 -2.98
N LEU A 67 -7.20 -6.59 -3.40
CA LEU A 67 -6.59 -6.04 -4.61
C LEU A 67 -5.47 -5.07 -4.21
N LEU A 68 -4.24 -5.37 -4.63
CA LEU A 68 -3.14 -4.41 -4.60
C LEU A 68 -3.15 -3.64 -5.92
N LEU A 69 -3.32 -2.32 -5.85
CA LEU A 69 -3.34 -1.44 -7.00
C LEU A 69 -2.11 -0.52 -6.96
N ASP A 70 -1.17 -0.73 -7.90
CA ASP A 70 -0.07 0.22 -8.14
C ASP A 70 -0.62 1.41 -8.94
N ALA A 71 -0.84 2.52 -8.25
CA ALA A 71 -1.29 3.77 -8.86
C ALA A 71 -0.15 4.79 -9.08
N ASP A 72 1.12 4.38 -8.85
CA ASP A 72 2.27 5.17 -9.30
C ASP A 72 2.53 4.91 -10.80
N ILE A 73 1.64 5.45 -11.65
CA ILE A 73 1.77 5.38 -13.11
C ILE A 73 2.83 6.35 -13.67
N ARG A 74 3.63 6.97 -12.80
CA ARG A 74 4.84 7.73 -13.16
C ARG A 74 6.08 6.85 -13.14
N LYS A 75 6.19 6.01 -12.10
CA LYS A 75 7.35 5.14 -11.88
C LYS A 75 6.90 3.86 -11.19
N THR A 76 6.45 2.88 -11.99
CA THR A 76 6.09 1.57 -11.44
C THR A 76 7.30 0.90 -10.78
N ALA A 77 7.09 0.38 -9.57
CA ALA A 77 8.14 -0.29 -8.80
C ALA A 77 7.95 -1.81 -8.72
N TYR A 78 6.73 -2.30 -8.84
CA TYR A 78 6.41 -3.69 -8.52
C TYR A 78 6.94 -4.72 -9.51
N VAL A 79 6.96 -4.44 -10.83
CA VAL A 79 7.42 -5.39 -11.85
C VAL A 79 8.85 -5.86 -11.56
N GLY A 80 9.78 -4.92 -11.40
CA GLY A 80 11.18 -5.26 -11.13
C GLY A 80 11.41 -5.80 -9.72
N ARG A 81 10.66 -5.31 -8.72
CA ARG A 81 10.81 -5.74 -7.31
C ARG A 81 10.31 -7.15 -7.06
N LEU A 82 9.25 -7.54 -7.73
CA LEU A 82 8.61 -8.85 -7.56
C LEU A 82 9.06 -9.88 -8.59
N GLY A 83 10.11 -9.56 -9.37
CA GLY A 83 10.72 -10.49 -10.31
C GLY A 83 9.75 -10.94 -11.41
N VAL A 84 8.89 -10.04 -11.86
CA VAL A 84 7.96 -10.33 -12.95
C VAL A 84 8.73 -10.30 -14.27
N GLU A 85 8.78 -11.44 -14.94
CA GLU A 85 9.48 -11.63 -16.23
C GLU A 85 8.54 -11.49 -17.42
N GLU A 86 7.25 -11.72 -17.20
CA GLU A 86 6.22 -11.63 -18.25
C GLU A 86 5.90 -10.17 -18.58
N GLU A 87 5.52 -9.93 -19.83
CA GLU A 87 4.98 -8.64 -20.23
C GLU A 87 3.60 -8.44 -19.61
N VAL A 88 3.48 -7.43 -18.75
CA VAL A 88 2.25 -7.09 -18.04
C VAL A 88 1.64 -5.79 -18.55
N ARG A 89 0.32 -5.78 -18.68
CA ARG A 89 -0.44 -4.54 -18.86
C ARG A 89 -0.83 -3.96 -17.51
N GLY A 90 -0.98 -2.65 -17.44
CA GLY A 90 -1.25 -1.99 -16.17
C GLY A 90 -2.30 -0.89 -16.24
N LEU A 91 -2.45 -0.20 -15.11
CA LEU A 91 -3.45 0.84 -14.90
C LEU A 91 -3.37 1.95 -15.95
N SER A 92 -2.15 2.40 -16.32
CA SER A 92 -1.97 3.48 -17.31
C SER A 92 -2.56 3.11 -18.68
N GLN A 93 -2.40 1.86 -19.12
CA GLN A 93 -2.95 1.38 -20.38
C GLN A 93 -4.47 1.23 -20.33
N PHE A 94 -5.02 0.82 -19.20
CA PHE A 94 -6.46 0.77 -19.00
C PHE A 94 -7.08 2.18 -19.04
N LEU A 95 -6.52 3.13 -18.29
CA LEU A 95 -7.02 4.50 -18.23
C LEU A 95 -6.93 5.23 -19.57
N SER A 96 -5.95 4.88 -20.40
CA SER A 96 -5.81 5.42 -21.77
C SER A 96 -6.60 4.65 -22.84
N GLY A 97 -7.42 3.67 -22.46
CA GLY A 97 -8.26 2.89 -23.39
C GLY A 97 -7.50 1.84 -24.20
N GLN A 98 -6.25 1.55 -23.87
CA GLN A 98 -5.39 0.57 -24.57
C GLN A 98 -5.54 -0.87 -24.03
N ALA A 99 -6.22 -1.05 -22.89
CA ALA A 99 -6.47 -2.35 -22.28
C ALA A 99 -7.86 -2.39 -21.63
N ASN A 100 -8.42 -3.59 -21.53
CA ASN A 100 -9.66 -3.82 -20.77
C ASN A 100 -9.31 -4.15 -19.31
N ILE A 101 -10.31 -4.05 -18.41
CA ILE A 101 -10.13 -4.38 -16.98
C ILE A 101 -9.61 -5.80 -16.74
N ASN A 102 -10.07 -6.78 -17.52
CA ASN A 102 -9.64 -8.18 -17.40
C ASN A 102 -8.20 -8.42 -17.86
N ASP A 103 -7.61 -7.48 -18.62
CA ASP A 103 -6.25 -7.58 -19.13
C ASP A 103 -5.21 -7.10 -18.11
N ILE A 104 -5.64 -6.34 -17.08
CA ILE A 104 -4.76 -5.68 -16.10
C ILE A 104 -4.84 -6.26 -14.69
N ILE A 105 -5.84 -7.13 -14.40
CA ILE A 105 -5.94 -7.81 -13.10
C ILE A 105 -5.24 -9.16 -13.20
N TYR A 106 -4.30 -9.40 -12.31
CA TYR A 106 -3.52 -10.62 -12.22
C TYR A 106 -3.76 -11.33 -10.89
N GLU A 107 -4.17 -12.61 -10.96
CA GLU A 107 -4.20 -13.51 -9.81
C GLU A 107 -2.76 -13.89 -9.43
N THR A 108 -2.39 -13.71 -8.18
CA THR A 108 -1.02 -13.97 -7.73
C THR A 108 -0.88 -15.33 -7.05
N ASN A 109 0.36 -15.75 -6.81
CA ASN A 109 0.66 -16.90 -5.96
C ASN A 109 0.53 -16.61 -4.46
N PHE A 110 0.26 -15.37 -4.05
CA PHE A 110 -0.07 -15.03 -2.67
C PHE A 110 -1.56 -15.28 -2.41
N GLU A 111 -1.84 -15.81 -1.24
CA GLU A 111 -3.19 -16.24 -0.86
C GLU A 111 -4.18 -15.06 -0.87
N ASN A 112 -5.33 -15.23 -1.56
CA ASN A 112 -6.41 -14.25 -1.68
C ASN A 112 -5.99 -12.84 -2.16
N MET A 113 -4.87 -12.73 -2.87
CA MET A 113 -4.34 -11.46 -3.33
C MET A 113 -4.26 -11.41 -4.86
N ASP A 114 -4.89 -10.41 -5.45
CA ASP A 114 -4.74 -10.02 -6.85
C ASP A 114 -3.94 -8.71 -6.94
N ILE A 115 -3.29 -8.46 -8.09
CA ILE A 115 -2.51 -7.24 -8.33
C ILE A 115 -2.87 -6.57 -9.65
N ILE A 116 -2.83 -5.23 -9.66
CA ILE A 116 -2.79 -4.40 -10.86
C ILE A 116 -1.51 -3.59 -10.82
N PHE A 117 -0.68 -3.73 -11.86
CA PHE A 117 0.55 -2.95 -12.02
C PHE A 117 0.26 -1.54 -12.56
N GLY A 118 1.15 -0.60 -12.32
CA GLY A 118 1.04 0.77 -12.85
C GLY A 118 1.07 0.83 -14.38
N GLY A 119 1.80 -0.10 -14.99
CA GLY A 119 2.00 -0.12 -16.44
C GLY A 119 3.09 0.86 -16.92
N PRO A 120 3.23 1.10 -18.22
CA PRO A 120 4.14 2.08 -18.75
C PRO A 120 3.89 3.49 -18.22
N SER A 121 4.96 4.30 -18.07
CA SER A 121 4.84 5.67 -17.58
C SER A 121 3.89 6.49 -18.46
N ALA A 122 2.90 7.10 -17.82
CA ALA A 122 1.92 7.91 -18.53
C ALA A 122 2.40 9.37 -18.69
N PRO A 123 2.11 10.03 -19.82
CA PRO A 123 2.52 11.42 -20.04
C PRO A 123 1.74 12.43 -19.16
N ASN A 124 0.49 12.11 -18.79
CA ASN A 124 -0.36 12.94 -17.93
C ASN A 124 -1.01 12.10 -16.82
N PRO A 125 -0.26 11.66 -15.79
CA PRO A 125 -0.77 10.75 -14.77
C PRO A 125 -1.94 11.31 -13.97
N SER A 126 -1.81 12.53 -13.45
CA SER A 126 -2.87 13.17 -12.64
C SER A 126 -4.15 13.41 -13.45
N GLY A 127 -4.02 13.73 -14.74
CA GLY A 127 -5.16 13.85 -15.65
C GLY A 127 -5.91 12.53 -15.78
N LEU A 128 -5.23 11.45 -16.11
CA LEU A 128 -5.83 10.11 -16.24
C LEU A 128 -6.50 9.64 -14.94
N LEU A 129 -5.85 9.87 -13.79
CA LEU A 129 -6.40 9.49 -12.49
C LEU A 129 -7.60 10.34 -12.05
N SER A 130 -7.76 11.54 -12.59
CA SER A 130 -8.89 12.43 -12.30
C SER A 130 -10.13 12.16 -13.16
N GLU A 131 -10.02 11.34 -14.22
CA GLU A 131 -11.13 11.04 -15.12
C GLU A 131 -12.15 10.12 -14.50
N ASN A 132 -13.37 10.21 -15.01
CA ASN A 132 -14.51 9.37 -14.57
C ASN A 132 -14.23 7.86 -14.73
N VAL A 133 -13.40 7.48 -15.70
CA VAL A 133 -13.00 6.08 -15.92
C VAL A 133 -12.37 5.47 -14.68
N PHE A 134 -11.48 6.19 -13.99
CA PHE A 134 -10.85 5.71 -12.75
C PHE A 134 -11.86 5.56 -11.61
N GLN A 135 -12.80 6.52 -11.46
CA GLN A 135 -13.85 6.43 -10.45
C GLN A 135 -14.78 5.23 -10.68
N VAL A 136 -15.24 5.04 -11.93
CA VAL A 136 -16.09 3.91 -12.30
C VAL A 136 -15.37 2.58 -12.09
N PHE A 137 -14.09 2.52 -12.45
CA PHE A 137 -13.24 1.37 -12.22
C PHE A 137 -13.19 1.01 -10.73
N LEU A 138 -12.86 1.97 -9.85
CA LEU A 138 -12.78 1.71 -8.39
C LEU A 138 -14.12 1.24 -7.82
N LYS A 139 -15.25 1.84 -8.24
CA LYS A 139 -16.58 1.39 -7.83
C LYS A 139 -16.83 -0.06 -8.23
N LYS A 140 -16.47 -0.43 -9.46
CA LYS A 140 -16.67 -1.78 -9.98
C LYS A 140 -15.83 -2.83 -9.24
N VAL A 141 -14.53 -2.58 -9.04
CA VAL A 141 -13.65 -3.55 -8.35
C VAL A 141 -14.00 -3.68 -6.86
N ARG A 142 -14.54 -2.62 -6.24
CA ARG A 142 -14.99 -2.63 -4.84
C ARG A 142 -16.06 -3.70 -4.54
N GLU A 143 -16.82 -4.13 -5.53
CA GLU A 143 -17.84 -5.18 -5.38
C GLU A 143 -17.22 -6.56 -5.18
N TYR A 144 -16.00 -6.78 -5.66
CA TYR A 144 -15.35 -8.09 -5.71
C TYR A 144 -14.26 -8.29 -4.64
N TYR A 145 -13.80 -7.20 -3.99
CA TYR A 145 -12.72 -7.26 -3.02
C TYR A 145 -13.18 -6.80 -1.63
N SER A 146 -12.63 -7.46 -0.59
CA SER A 146 -12.81 -7.04 0.80
C SER A 146 -12.00 -5.78 1.08
N TYR A 147 -10.80 -5.69 0.48
CA TYR A 147 -9.92 -4.52 0.55
C TYR A 147 -9.30 -4.21 -0.80
N ILE A 148 -9.16 -2.92 -1.09
CA ILE A 148 -8.39 -2.39 -2.21
C ILE A 148 -7.31 -1.50 -1.60
N LEU A 149 -6.06 -1.93 -1.68
CA LEU A 149 -4.90 -1.18 -1.20
C LEU A 149 -4.25 -0.47 -2.37
N ILE A 150 -4.23 0.85 -2.34
CA ILE A 150 -3.73 1.68 -3.43
C ILE A 150 -2.38 2.26 -3.03
N ASP A 151 -1.31 1.77 -3.67
CA ASP A 151 0.02 2.36 -3.56
C ASP A 151 0.13 3.58 -4.49
N THR A 152 0.52 4.72 -3.94
CA THR A 152 0.55 5.99 -4.67
C THR A 152 1.93 6.63 -4.60
N PRO A 153 2.28 7.51 -5.55
CA PRO A 153 3.46 8.35 -5.39
C PRO A 153 3.35 9.24 -4.14
N PRO A 154 4.50 9.76 -3.63
CA PRO A 154 4.52 10.59 -2.45
C PRO A 154 3.71 11.88 -2.65
N ILE A 155 2.76 12.16 -1.74
CA ILE A 155 1.91 13.35 -1.82
C ILE A 155 2.69 14.65 -1.65
N GLY A 156 3.82 14.64 -0.93
CA GLY A 156 4.69 15.79 -0.80
C GLY A 156 5.44 16.15 -2.09
N THR A 157 5.39 15.29 -3.11
CA THR A 157 6.08 15.50 -4.39
C THR A 157 5.11 15.76 -5.53
N VAL A 158 3.98 15.05 -5.60
CA VAL A 158 2.99 15.13 -6.67
C VAL A 158 1.56 15.05 -6.12
N VAL A 159 0.59 15.55 -6.90
CA VAL A 159 -0.82 15.66 -6.45
C VAL A 159 -1.61 14.37 -6.59
N ASP A 160 -1.07 13.33 -7.21
CA ASP A 160 -1.79 12.12 -7.61
C ASP A 160 -2.49 11.43 -6.43
N ALA A 161 -1.82 11.35 -5.27
CA ALA A 161 -2.42 10.78 -4.06
C ALA A 161 -3.65 11.56 -3.58
N ALA A 162 -3.65 12.91 -3.69
CA ALA A 162 -4.80 13.72 -3.37
C ALA A 162 -5.95 13.53 -4.38
N VAL A 163 -5.63 13.37 -5.67
CA VAL A 163 -6.63 13.08 -6.71
C VAL A 163 -7.31 11.74 -6.45
N ILE A 164 -6.53 10.69 -6.16
CA ILE A 164 -7.02 9.34 -5.86
C ILE A 164 -7.80 9.32 -4.54
N GLY A 165 -7.32 10.04 -3.52
CA GLY A 165 -7.91 10.09 -2.18
C GLY A 165 -9.40 10.44 -2.16
N ARG A 166 -9.87 11.24 -3.12
CA ARG A 166 -11.29 11.61 -3.29
C ARG A 166 -12.20 10.39 -3.51
N TYR A 167 -11.66 9.27 -3.94
CA TYR A 167 -12.38 8.05 -4.27
C TYR A 167 -12.12 6.93 -3.25
N CYS A 168 -11.34 7.21 -2.20
CA CYS A 168 -10.98 6.26 -1.16
C CYS A 168 -11.82 6.45 0.09
N ASP A 169 -12.00 5.38 0.87
CA ASP A 169 -12.66 5.45 2.18
C ASP A 169 -11.72 6.03 3.24
N GLY A 170 -10.42 5.88 3.03
CA GLY A 170 -9.44 6.44 3.93
C GLY A 170 -8.01 6.32 3.41
N ALA A 171 -7.10 7.01 4.10
CA ALA A 171 -5.68 7.02 3.78
C ALA A 171 -4.83 6.67 4.99
N VAL A 172 -3.75 5.94 4.74
CA VAL A 172 -2.65 5.71 5.68
C VAL A 172 -1.44 6.51 5.21
N PHE A 173 -0.89 7.31 6.11
CA PHE A 173 0.25 8.16 5.82
C PHE A 173 1.54 7.59 6.40
N LEU A 174 2.52 7.26 5.55
CA LEU A 174 3.83 6.77 5.98
C LEU A 174 4.80 7.91 6.23
N ILE A 175 5.61 7.75 7.28
CA ILE A 175 6.66 8.70 7.69
C ILE A 175 7.93 7.91 8.02
N GLU A 176 9.06 8.32 7.45
CA GLU A 176 10.39 7.87 7.89
C GLU A 176 10.93 8.85 8.93
N PRO A 177 11.06 8.42 10.22
CA PRO A 177 11.60 9.28 11.27
C PRO A 177 13.01 9.77 10.94
N GLY A 178 13.29 11.04 11.27
CA GLY A 178 14.58 11.67 10.97
C GLY A 178 14.76 12.15 9.52
N ASN A 179 13.95 11.66 8.58
CA ASN A 179 14.02 12.05 7.17
C ASN A 179 12.95 13.09 6.78
N VAL A 180 11.82 13.12 7.51
CA VAL A 180 10.71 14.04 7.26
C VAL A 180 10.63 15.08 8.36
N ARG A 181 10.70 16.37 7.98
CA ARG A 181 10.47 17.47 8.94
C ARG A 181 8.98 17.57 9.26
N TYR A 182 8.65 17.90 10.49
CA TYR A 182 7.27 18.07 10.95
C TYR A 182 6.41 18.96 10.04
N LYS A 183 6.97 20.11 9.62
CA LYS A 183 6.26 21.05 8.72
C LYS A 183 5.94 20.44 7.35
N ASP A 184 6.82 19.59 6.83
CA ASP A 184 6.61 18.94 5.53
C ASP A 184 5.53 17.85 5.65
N ALA A 185 5.54 17.07 6.73
CA ALA A 185 4.48 16.12 7.06
C ALA A 185 3.12 16.82 7.23
N GLN A 186 3.06 17.93 7.97
CA GLN A 186 1.82 18.71 8.12
C GLN A 186 1.27 19.23 6.78
N ARG A 187 2.12 19.72 5.89
CA ARG A 187 1.70 20.18 4.56
C ARG A 187 1.14 19.04 3.72
N ALA A 188 1.82 17.88 3.74
CA ALA A 188 1.39 16.68 3.03
C ALA A 188 0.03 16.17 3.55
N LEU A 189 -0.15 16.09 4.87
CA LEU A 189 -1.42 15.73 5.50
C LEU A 189 -2.53 16.71 5.16
N SER A 190 -2.28 18.03 5.26
CA SER A 190 -3.26 19.05 4.90
C SER A 190 -3.68 18.98 3.43
N GLN A 191 -2.78 18.57 2.53
CA GLN A 191 -3.11 18.37 1.13
C GLN A 191 -4.04 17.16 0.95
N LEU A 192 -3.81 16.09 1.70
CA LEU A 192 -4.65 14.89 1.70
C LEU A 192 -6.03 15.17 2.30
N GLU A 193 -6.10 15.89 3.41
CA GLU A 193 -7.36 16.32 4.05
C GLU A 193 -8.23 17.18 3.11
N ARG A 194 -7.61 18.11 2.37
CA ARG A 194 -8.31 18.95 1.37
C ARG A 194 -8.92 18.14 0.22
N SER A 195 -8.45 16.92 -0.03
CA SER A 195 -9.07 16.04 -1.01
C SER A 195 -10.39 15.44 -0.52
N GLY A 196 -10.72 15.59 0.76
CA GLY A 196 -11.88 14.99 1.42
C GLY A 196 -11.63 13.54 1.87
N CYS A 197 -10.40 13.04 1.74
CA CYS A 197 -10.04 11.69 2.19
C CYS A 197 -9.90 11.65 3.71
N GLN A 198 -10.54 10.67 4.35
CA GLN A 198 -10.38 10.43 5.78
C GLN A 198 -8.96 9.90 6.07
N ILE A 199 -8.24 10.52 7.00
CA ILE A 199 -6.95 9.99 7.45
C ILE A 199 -7.21 8.94 8.53
N LEU A 200 -6.89 7.68 8.25
CA LEU A 200 -7.04 6.55 9.18
C LEU A 200 -5.94 6.55 10.24
N GLY A 201 -4.76 7.04 9.89
CA GLY A 201 -3.62 7.11 10.79
C GLY A 201 -2.29 7.30 10.05
N ALA A 202 -1.24 7.38 10.84
CA ALA A 202 0.13 7.44 10.36
C ALA A 202 0.92 6.19 10.79
N VAL A 203 1.82 5.73 9.91
CA VAL A 203 2.75 4.63 10.15
C VAL A 203 4.16 5.16 10.11
N MET A 204 4.88 5.02 11.21
CA MET A 204 6.33 5.25 11.22
C MET A 204 7.04 4.01 10.68
N ASN A 205 7.82 4.19 9.62
CA ASN A 205 8.57 3.12 8.97
C ASN A 205 10.07 3.38 9.05
N LYS A 206 10.89 2.33 8.91
CA LYS A 206 12.36 2.40 8.96
C LYS A 206 12.88 2.98 10.28
N ILE A 207 12.25 2.65 11.39
CA ILE A 207 12.71 3.07 12.71
C ILE A 207 14.06 2.39 13.00
N ASP A 208 15.07 3.19 13.34
CA ASP A 208 16.32 2.66 13.87
C ASP A 208 16.14 2.26 15.35
N THR A 209 15.83 0.98 15.56
CA THR A 209 15.60 0.43 16.91
C THR A 209 16.85 0.48 17.80
N LYS A 210 18.06 0.71 17.24
CA LYS A 210 19.30 0.85 18.02
C LYS A 210 19.52 2.28 18.51
N ALA A 211 19.07 3.27 17.75
CA ALA A 211 19.23 4.68 18.08
C ALA A 211 18.16 5.18 19.06
N ASP A 212 16.99 4.60 19.07
CA ASP A 212 15.87 5.03 19.92
C ASP A 212 15.69 4.08 21.11
N LYS A 213 16.12 4.54 22.31
CA LYS A 213 16.03 3.78 23.57
C LYS A 213 14.61 3.38 23.96
N TYR A 214 13.59 4.19 23.59
CA TYR A 214 12.19 3.90 23.91
C TYR A 214 11.68 2.73 23.07
N TYR A 215 11.93 2.76 21.76
CA TYR A 215 11.55 1.65 20.87
C TYR A 215 12.40 0.41 21.13
N SER A 216 13.70 0.56 21.41
CA SER A 216 14.57 -0.54 21.80
C SER A 216 14.03 -1.27 23.03
N PHE A 217 13.65 -0.54 24.10
CA PHE A 217 13.11 -1.12 25.31
C PHE A 217 11.76 -1.84 25.08
N TYR A 218 10.86 -1.21 24.35
CA TYR A 218 9.55 -1.77 24.05
C TYR A 218 9.65 -3.03 23.19
N TYR A 219 10.45 -2.99 22.12
CA TYR A 219 10.63 -4.12 21.20
C TYR A 219 11.43 -5.27 21.83
N ILE A 220 12.46 -5.00 22.62
CA ILE A 220 13.26 -6.05 23.27
C ILE A 220 12.41 -6.79 24.32
N HIS A 221 11.70 -6.10 25.18
CA HIS A 221 10.92 -6.75 26.25
C HIS A 221 9.69 -7.49 25.72
N TYR A 222 8.95 -6.92 24.78
CA TYR A 222 7.80 -7.61 24.18
C TYR A 222 8.24 -8.73 23.23
N GLY A 223 9.23 -8.51 22.40
CA GLY A 223 9.72 -9.52 21.45
C GLY A 223 10.34 -10.75 22.14
N GLU A 224 11.08 -10.55 23.23
CA GLU A 224 11.63 -11.68 24.03
C GLU A 224 10.52 -12.45 24.75
N TYR A 225 9.51 -11.78 25.28
CA TYR A 225 8.36 -12.42 25.92
C TYR A 225 7.61 -13.35 24.98
N TYR A 226 7.29 -12.89 23.77
CA TYR A 226 6.56 -13.71 22.79
C TYR A 226 7.44 -14.80 22.15
N ARG A 227 8.72 -14.57 21.92
CA ARG A 227 9.64 -15.59 21.42
C ARG A 227 9.77 -16.76 22.39
N ARG A 228 9.86 -16.50 23.69
CA ARG A 228 9.88 -17.55 24.75
C ARG A 228 8.59 -18.35 24.76
N ALA A 229 7.43 -17.68 24.61
CA ALA A 229 6.14 -18.37 24.54
C ALA A 229 5.98 -19.26 23.29
N GLU A 230 6.60 -18.93 22.16
CA GLU A 230 6.62 -19.79 20.96
C GLU A 230 7.61 -20.96 21.09
N GLU A 231 8.72 -20.77 21.79
CA GLU A 231 9.70 -21.84 22.06
C GLU A 231 9.18 -22.87 23.09
N GLU A 232 8.35 -22.45 24.03
CA GLU A 232 7.70 -23.32 25.04
C GLU A 232 6.51 -24.11 24.47
N ASN A 233 5.96 -23.73 23.33
CA ASN A 233 4.83 -24.41 22.67
C ASN A 233 5.26 -25.31 21.51
N LYS A 234 6.55 -25.56 21.30
CA LYS A 234 7.13 -26.52 20.34
C LYS A 234 7.73 -27.72 21.06
#